data_b50107b71857287508314bf00259f485
#
_entry.id   b50107b71857287508314bf00259f485
#
_cell.length_a   1.000
_cell.length_b   1.000
_cell.length_c   1.000
_cell.angle_alpha   90.00
_cell.angle_beta   90.00
_cell.angle_gamma   90.00
#
_symmetry.space_group_name_H-M   'P 1'
#
loop_
_entity.id
_entity.type
_entity.pdbx_description
1 polymer ?
#
loop_
_entity_poly.entity_id
_entity_poly.type
_entity_poly.pdbx_seq_one_letter_code
_entity_poly.pdbx_strand_id
1 'polypeptide(L)'
;MASRSPAEELDVDGIAVRMSNPDKIYFPELGENGGRKRDLVGYYRTVALGVEESGEGPLMHAARDRPTFLQRFPDGVEGEEIYQKHIAKKRPEYVQSTPIVFPSKRTGDAIRPTVPADLVWGANLGTVTFHTWPTLHPDNDHPDQLRIDLDPQPGTTFEDVRRVAVEGLKPLLDDLGFVGFAKTSGGRGVHVYVPIEPLWDFIATRRCVIALARELERRDPDAVTTSWWKEERGERIFIDYNQNARDRTMASPYSVRRSARARVSTPVTWDELADVDPDDCTIATVPKLLADRGDPWADIADHRRGVEKLLEMVQADDANGLGDMPYPPSYPKMPGEPPRVQPSKKVAEHWDEKGNRRSDG
;
A
#
# COMPACT_ATOMS: atom_id res chain seq x y z
N MET A 1 -41.36 -4.51 12.08
CA MET A 1 -40.31 -3.52 12.39
C MET A 1 -39.00 -4.24 12.29
N ALA A 2 -38.11 -3.83 11.38
CA ALA A 2 -36.74 -4.41 11.32
C ALA A 2 -36.05 -4.08 12.66
N SER A 3 -35.58 -5.09 13.39
CA SER A 3 -34.77 -4.87 14.59
C SER A 3 -33.55 -4.05 14.22
N ARG A 4 -33.35 -2.94 14.93
CA ARG A 4 -32.09 -2.18 14.75
C ARG A 4 -30.92 -3.09 15.12
N SER A 5 -29.97 -3.21 14.23
CA SER A 5 -28.72 -3.92 14.52
C SER A 5 -28.07 -3.37 15.80
N PRO A 6 -27.50 -4.23 16.67
CA PRO A 6 -26.74 -3.78 17.83
C PRO A 6 -25.71 -2.73 17.41
N ALA A 7 -25.58 -1.67 18.19
CA ALA A 7 -24.62 -0.61 17.92
C ALA A 7 -24.09 -0.04 19.23
N GLU A 8 -22.81 0.33 19.19
CA GLU A 8 -22.09 1.05 20.23
C GLU A 8 -21.61 2.39 19.70
N GLU A 9 -21.38 3.35 20.57
CA GLU A 9 -20.78 4.62 20.23
C GLU A 9 -19.39 4.69 20.85
N LEU A 10 -18.40 5.03 20.02
CA LEU A 10 -17.01 5.17 20.41
C LEU A 10 -16.67 6.66 20.39
N ASP A 11 -16.02 7.14 21.45
CA ASP A 11 -15.35 8.43 21.42
C ASP A 11 -13.99 8.28 20.73
N VAL A 12 -13.75 9.15 19.74
CA VAL A 12 -12.48 9.22 18.98
C VAL A 12 -12.06 10.67 18.95
N ASP A 13 -11.30 11.07 19.93
CA ASP A 13 -10.81 12.45 20.13
C ASP A 13 -11.97 13.48 20.10
N GLY A 14 -13.00 13.23 20.92
CA GLY A 14 -14.17 14.07 21.03
C GLY A 14 -15.20 13.94 19.91
N ILE A 15 -14.95 13.07 18.92
CA ILE A 15 -15.91 12.76 17.83
C ILE A 15 -16.58 11.43 18.10
N ALA A 16 -17.91 11.44 18.19
CA ALA A 16 -18.71 10.23 18.35
C ALA A 16 -18.77 9.42 17.04
N VAL A 17 -18.23 8.20 17.06
CA VAL A 17 -18.27 7.27 15.94
C VAL A 17 -19.14 6.08 16.27
N ARG A 18 -20.21 5.87 15.48
CA ARG A 18 -21.11 4.73 15.67
C ARG A 18 -20.48 3.46 15.11
N MET A 19 -20.34 2.42 15.93
CA MET A 19 -19.96 1.06 15.53
C MET A 19 -21.20 0.16 15.49
N SER A 20 -21.53 -0.37 14.32
CA SER A 20 -22.65 -1.30 14.13
C SER A 20 -22.18 -2.76 14.16
N ASN A 21 -23.00 -3.65 14.71
CA ASN A 21 -22.72 -5.10 14.78
C ASN A 21 -21.34 -5.44 15.37
N PRO A 22 -21.01 -4.96 16.58
CA PRO A 22 -19.67 -5.11 17.17
C PRO A 22 -19.23 -6.58 17.32
N ASP A 23 -20.17 -7.48 17.58
CA ASP A 23 -19.90 -8.91 17.83
C ASP A 23 -19.84 -9.77 16.56
N LYS A 24 -20.02 -9.16 15.36
CA LYS A 24 -19.91 -9.89 14.10
C LYS A 24 -18.48 -10.44 13.94
N ILE A 25 -18.36 -11.73 13.65
CA ILE A 25 -17.06 -12.36 13.39
C ILE A 25 -16.50 -11.86 12.05
N TYR A 26 -15.31 -11.30 12.10
CA TYR A 26 -14.56 -10.79 10.96
C TYR A 26 -13.40 -11.71 10.56
N PHE A 27 -12.75 -12.33 11.55
CA PHE A 27 -11.64 -13.27 11.37
C PHE A 27 -11.99 -14.59 12.00
N PRO A 28 -12.58 -15.53 11.24
CA PRO A 28 -13.12 -16.79 11.80
C PRO A 28 -12.10 -17.64 12.55
N GLU A 29 -10.82 -17.67 12.11
CA GLU A 29 -9.78 -18.43 12.80
C GLU A 29 -9.46 -17.88 14.20
N LEU A 30 -9.65 -16.57 14.43
CA LEU A 30 -9.51 -15.95 15.75
C LEU A 30 -10.79 -16.10 16.59
N GLY A 31 -11.93 -16.33 15.95
CA GLY A 31 -13.22 -16.52 16.58
C GLY A 31 -13.62 -15.36 17.50
N GLU A 32 -14.14 -15.69 18.71
CA GLU A 32 -14.57 -14.69 19.68
C GLU A 32 -13.42 -14.00 20.40
N ASN A 33 -12.22 -14.55 20.34
CA ASN A 33 -11.03 -14.08 21.04
C ASN A 33 -10.15 -13.26 20.09
N GLY A 34 -10.60 -12.05 19.71
CA GLY A 34 -9.85 -11.13 18.86
C GLY A 34 -10.27 -11.14 17.38
N GLY A 35 -11.30 -11.95 17.00
CA GLY A 35 -11.77 -12.05 15.61
C GLY A 35 -13.06 -11.28 15.32
N ARG A 36 -13.58 -10.49 16.24
CA ARG A 36 -14.83 -9.73 16.08
C ARG A 36 -14.59 -8.38 15.39
N LYS A 37 -15.66 -7.80 14.90
CA LYS A 37 -15.62 -6.44 14.33
C LYS A 37 -15.10 -5.40 15.34
N ARG A 38 -15.51 -5.52 16.61
CA ARG A 38 -15.02 -4.63 17.67
C ARG A 38 -13.51 -4.67 17.82
N ASP A 39 -12.88 -5.85 17.61
CA ASP A 39 -11.44 -6.00 17.71
C ASP A 39 -10.72 -5.29 16.55
N LEU A 40 -11.27 -5.40 15.34
CA LEU A 40 -10.77 -4.65 14.17
C LEU A 40 -10.93 -3.13 14.35
N VAL A 41 -12.10 -2.68 14.78
CA VAL A 41 -12.38 -1.25 14.97
C VAL A 41 -11.56 -0.69 16.14
N GLY A 42 -11.41 -1.47 17.23
CA GLY A 42 -10.56 -1.12 18.38
C GLY A 42 -9.09 -0.98 17.97
N TYR A 43 -8.58 -1.94 17.20
CA TYR A 43 -7.23 -1.84 16.65
C TYR A 43 -7.05 -0.54 15.85
N TYR A 44 -7.96 -0.24 14.91
CA TYR A 44 -7.87 0.98 14.10
C TYR A 44 -7.99 2.25 14.94
N ARG A 45 -8.79 2.22 16.00
CA ARG A 45 -8.85 3.34 16.96
C ARG A 45 -7.49 3.56 17.62
N THR A 46 -6.86 2.51 18.11
CA THR A 46 -5.54 2.60 18.75
C THR A 46 -4.46 3.13 17.80
N VAL A 47 -4.36 2.60 16.57
CA VAL A 47 -3.32 3.06 15.64
C VAL A 47 -3.63 4.42 14.98
N ALA A 48 -4.88 4.87 15.01
CA ALA A 48 -5.27 6.19 14.54
C ALA A 48 -5.05 7.30 15.59
N LEU A 49 -5.27 6.99 16.88
CA LEU A 49 -5.06 7.92 18.01
C LEU A 49 -3.66 7.83 18.63
N GLY A 50 -2.94 6.73 18.41
CA GLY A 50 -1.76 6.35 19.17
C GLY A 50 -2.13 5.53 20.42
N VAL A 51 -1.13 4.92 21.02
CA VAL A 51 -1.30 4.00 22.17
C VAL A 51 -1.80 4.72 23.43
N GLU A 52 -1.57 6.02 23.55
CA GLU A 52 -2.10 6.87 24.64
C GLU A 52 -3.56 7.30 24.39
N GLU A 53 -4.15 6.85 23.27
CA GLU A 53 -5.51 7.13 22.85
C GLU A 53 -5.87 8.63 22.75
N SER A 54 -4.88 9.47 22.51
CA SER A 54 -5.04 10.92 22.36
C SER A 54 -4.18 11.46 21.22
N GLY A 55 -4.73 12.40 20.44
CA GLY A 55 -4.03 13.04 19.33
C GLY A 55 -3.99 12.21 18.06
N GLU A 56 -2.85 12.13 17.40
CA GLU A 56 -2.67 11.46 16.12
C GLU A 56 -1.68 10.31 16.23
N GLY A 57 -2.16 9.13 15.94
CA GLY A 57 -1.34 7.93 15.91
C GLY A 57 -0.69 7.65 14.55
N PRO A 58 0.12 6.61 14.48
CA PRO A 58 0.98 6.33 13.33
C PRO A 58 0.21 6.05 12.02
N LEU A 59 -0.98 5.44 12.09
CA LEU A 59 -1.81 5.27 10.89
C LEU A 59 -2.35 6.61 10.39
N MET A 60 -2.70 7.53 11.31
CA MET A 60 -3.17 8.86 10.93
C MET A 60 -2.05 9.65 10.25
N HIS A 61 -0.80 9.60 10.79
CA HIS A 61 0.36 10.21 10.15
C HIS A 61 0.60 9.66 8.74
N ALA A 62 0.43 8.37 8.53
CA ALA A 62 0.64 7.74 7.23
C ALA A 62 -0.48 8.03 6.21
N ALA A 63 -1.71 8.31 6.68
CA ALA A 63 -2.90 8.46 5.83
C ALA A 63 -3.38 9.91 5.67
N ARG A 64 -2.92 10.83 6.54
CA ARG A 64 -3.36 12.22 6.57
C ARG A 64 -3.23 12.88 5.19
N ASP A 65 -4.31 13.50 4.76
CA ASP A 65 -4.42 14.24 3.49
C ASP A 65 -4.10 13.42 2.24
N ARG A 66 -4.04 12.07 2.33
CA ARG A 66 -3.85 11.21 1.16
C ARG A 66 -5.19 10.70 0.63
N PRO A 67 -5.38 10.68 -0.71
CA PRO A 67 -6.48 9.93 -1.29
C PRO A 67 -6.41 8.48 -0.83
N THR A 68 -7.46 7.99 -0.19
CA THR A 68 -7.49 6.68 0.46
C THR A 68 -8.64 5.83 -0.07
N PHE A 69 -8.34 4.59 -0.48
CA PHE A 69 -9.33 3.60 -0.89
C PHE A 69 -9.56 2.59 0.22
N LEU A 70 -10.77 2.05 0.27
CA LEU A 70 -11.18 1.10 1.29
C LEU A 70 -11.35 -0.29 0.68
N GLN A 71 -10.58 -1.26 1.15
CA GLN A 71 -10.82 -2.68 0.87
C GLN A 71 -11.70 -3.23 1.99
N ARG A 72 -12.98 -3.38 1.68
CA ARG A 72 -14.03 -3.66 2.65
C ARG A 72 -14.51 -5.10 2.55
N PHE A 73 -14.83 -5.66 3.70
CA PHE A 73 -15.44 -6.99 3.84
C PHE A 73 -16.63 -6.86 4.81
N PRO A 74 -17.80 -6.39 4.35
CA PRO A 74 -18.96 -6.16 5.23
C PRO A 74 -19.40 -7.42 5.99
N ASP A 75 -19.10 -8.60 5.42
CA ASP A 75 -19.46 -9.90 5.97
C ASP A 75 -18.29 -10.68 6.59
N GLY A 76 -17.16 -9.98 6.89
CA GLY A 76 -15.93 -10.59 7.37
C GLY A 76 -15.00 -10.98 6.22
N VAL A 77 -13.74 -11.34 6.54
CA VAL A 77 -12.68 -11.54 5.53
C VAL A 77 -12.89 -12.69 4.56
N GLU A 78 -13.79 -13.60 4.88
CA GLU A 78 -14.22 -14.69 3.98
C GLU A 78 -15.37 -14.28 3.06
N GLY A 79 -16.03 -13.16 3.37
CA GLY A 79 -17.14 -12.63 2.58
C GLY A 79 -16.70 -11.91 1.31
N GLU A 80 -17.70 -11.30 0.65
CA GLU A 80 -17.48 -10.52 -0.57
C GLU A 80 -16.56 -9.33 -0.33
N GLU A 81 -15.59 -9.15 -1.22
CA GLU A 81 -14.69 -8.00 -1.24
C GLU A 81 -15.30 -6.83 -2.00
N ILE A 82 -15.32 -5.66 -1.36
CA ILE A 82 -15.71 -4.41 -1.99
C ILE A 82 -14.51 -3.46 -1.98
N TYR A 83 -13.90 -3.24 -3.17
CA TYR A 83 -12.83 -2.27 -3.31
C TYR A 83 -13.41 -0.89 -3.64
N GLN A 84 -13.58 -0.08 -2.59
CA GLN A 84 -14.24 1.22 -2.67
C GLN A 84 -13.25 2.34 -2.95
N LYS A 85 -13.30 2.89 -4.16
CA LYS A 85 -12.47 4.03 -4.60
C LYS A 85 -13.17 5.39 -4.40
N HIS A 86 -14.49 5.40 -4.38
CA HIS A 86 -15.28 6.61 -4.26
C HIS A 86 -15.93 6.71 -2.88
N ILE A 87 -15.86 7.90 -2.29
CA ILE A 87 -16.53 8.16 -1.03
C ILE A 87 -18.07 8.15 -1.20
N ALA A 88 -18.77 7.61 -0.22
CA ALA A 88 -20.23 7.64 -0.21
C ALA A 88 -20.76 9.08 -0.07
N LYS A 89 -21.83 9.41 -0.81
CA LYS A 89 -22.51 10.72 -0.67
C LYS A 89 -23.06 10.95 0.73
N LYS A 90 -23.63 9.90 1.33
CA LYS A 90 -24.11 9.93 2.72
C LYS A 90 -22.97 9.50 3.65
N ARG A 91 -22.38 10.48 4.32
CA ARG A 91 -21.29 10.28 5.26
C ARG A 91 -21.38 11.31 6.40
N PRO A 92 -20.69 11.10 7.54
CA PRO A 92 -20.55 12.13 8.57
C PRO A 92 -19.89 13.40 8.02
N GLU A 93 -20.19 14.55 8.60
CA GLU A 93 -19.67 15.85 8.14
C GLU A 93 -18.15 15.97 8.28
N TYR A 94 -17.56 15.32 9.30
CA TYR A 94 -16.13 15.33 9.52
C TYR A 94 -15.37 14.54 8.43
N VAL A 95 -15.99 13.59 7.74
CA VAL A 95 -15.33 12.78 6.71
C VAL A 95 -15.15 13.59 5.44
N GLN A 96 -13.91 13.95 5.15
CA GLN A 96 -13.53 14.76 4.01
C GLN A 96 -13.21 13.92 2.78
N SER A 97 -13.17 14.56 1.62
CA SER A 97 -12.78 13.94 0.35
C SER A 97 -11.83 14.82 -0.45
N THR A 98 -11.15 14.20 -1.40
CA THR A 98 -10.29 14.88 -2.38
C THR A 98 -10.57 14.36 -3.77
N PRO A 99 -10.63 15.23 -4.79
CA PRO A 99 -10.80 14.80 -6.17
C PRO A 99 -9.55 14.08 -6.66
N ILE A 100 -9.75 13.00 -7.41
CA ILE A 100 -8.69 12.25 -8.08
C ILE A 100 -9.04 12.05 -9.55
N VAL A 101 -8.01 11.93 -10.39
CA VAL A 101 -8.14 11.62 -11.80
C VAL A 101 -7.58 10.23 -12.05
N PHE A 102 -8.44 9.32 -12.53
CA PHE A 102 -8.03 7.96 -12.91
C PHE A 102 -7.35 7.94 -14.29
N PRO A 103 -6.56 6.90 -14.61
CA PRO A 103 -5.99 6.71 -15.95
C PRO A 103 -7.03 6.73 -17.08
N SER A 104 -8.28 6.35 -16.79
CA SER A 104 -9.41 6.45 -17.70
C SER A 104 -9.89 7.89 -17.96
N LYS A 105 -9.23 8.90 -17.40
CA LYS A 105 -9.63 10.32 -17.39
C LYS A 105 -10.96 10.60 -16.67
N ARG A 106 -11.56 9.59 -16.03
CA ARG A 106 -12.69 9.80 -15.13
C ARG A 106 -12.19 10.43 -13.84
N THR A 107 -13.01 11.29 -13.27
CA THR A 107 -12.76 11.87 -11.95
C THR A 107 -13.56 11.11 -10.90
N GLY A 108 -13.11 11.16 -9.66
CA GLY A 108 -13.81 10.64 -8.51
C GLY A 108 -13.35 11.34 -7.23
N ASP A 109 -14.15 11.21 -6.19
CA ASP A 109 -13.80 11.72 -4.88
C ASP A 109 -13.38 10.55 -3.98
N ALA A 110 -12.11 10.51 -3.59
CA ALA A 110 -11.58 9.56 -2.62
C ALA A 110 -11.75 10.11 -1.19
N ILE A 111 -11.78 9.22 -0.20
CA ILE A 111 -11.67 9.64 1.20
C ILE A 111 -10.31 10.33 1.38
N ARG A 112 -10.33 11.42 2.14
CA ARG A 112 -9.16 12.15 2.61
C ARG A 112 -9.17 12.15 4.14
N PRO A 113 -8.45 11.27 4.82
CA PRO A 113 -8.36 11.29 6.27
C PRO A 113 -7.77 12.61 6.76
N THR A 114 -8.46 13.27 7.68
CA THR A 114 -8.07 14.54 8.30
C THR A 114 -8.09 14.47 9.82
N VAL A 115 -8.87 13.53 10.35
CA VAL A 115 -8.98 13.26 11.78
C VAL A 115 -9.01 11.75 12.03
N PRO A 116 -8.59 11.26 13.22
CA PRO A 116 -8.60 9.81 13.52
C PRO A 116 -9.98 9.16 13.35
N ALA A 117 -11.05 9.89 13.59
CA ALA A 117 -12.42 9.42 13.43
C ALA A 117 -12.76 8.97 12.00
N ASP A 118 -12.09 9.51 10.96
CA ASP A 118 -12.27 9.09 9.56
C ASP A 118 -11.88 7.61 9.37
N LEU A 119 -10.76 7.21 9.98
CA LEU A 119 -10.24 5.84 9.89
C LEU A 119 -11.11 4.87 10.70
N VAL A 120 -11.53 5.26 11.89
CA VAL A 120 -12.42 4.46 12.74
C VAL A 120 -13.81 4.29 12.08
N TRP A 121 -14.35 5.35 11.47
CA TRP A 121 -15.56 5.26 10.67
C TRP A 121 -15.38 4.33 9.46
N GLY A 122 -14.26 4.44 8.74
CA GLY A 122 -13.90 3.54 7.66
C GLY A 122 -13.88 2.08 8.12
N ALA A 123 -13.24 1.79 9.25
CA ALA A 123 -13.21 0.45 9.85
C ALA A 123 -14.62 -0.06 10.18
N ASN A 124 -15.52 0.80 10.73
CA ASN A 124 -16.91 0.44 10.97
C ASN A 124 -17.66 0.07 9.67
N LEU A 125 -17.30 0.63 8.51
CA LEU A 125 -17.86 0.20 7.21
C LEU A 125 -17.40 -1.21 6.77
N GLY A 126 -16.56 -1.87 7.57
CA GLY A 126 -15.97 -3.17 7.27
C GLY A 126 -14.67 -3.08 6.50
N THR A 127 -13.98 -1.96 6.55
CA THR A 127 -12.65 -1.82 5.94
C THR A 127 -11.64 -2.65 6.73
N VAL A 128 -11.07 -3.64 6.05
CA VAL A 128 -9.94 -4.43 6.56
C VAL A 128 -8.63 -3.76 6.16
N THR A 129 -8.51 -3.28 4.93
CA THR A 129 -7.28 -2.62 4.48
C THR A 129 -7.56 -1.21 3.96
N PHE A 130 -6.85 -0.23 4.47
CA PHE A 130 -6.78 1.11 3.91
C PHE A 130 -5.64 1.16 2.89
N HIS A 131 -5.93 1.69 1.70
CA HIS A 131 -4.97 1.82 0.61
C HIS A 131 -4.76 3.29 0.29
N THR A 132 -3.60 3.84 0.64
CA THR A 132 -3.28 5.25 0.39
C THR A 132 -2.59 5.45 -0.96
N TRP A 133 -2.87 6.58 -1.60
CA TRP A 133 -2.07 7.08 -2.71
C TRP A 133 -0.73 7.64 -2.21
N PRO A 134 0.29 7.70 -3.09
CA PRO A 134 1.58 8.31 -2.76
C PRO A 134 1.58 9.84 -2.89
N THR A 135 0.43 10.50 -2.82
CA THR A 135 0.27 11.95 -3.02
C THR A 135 -0.46 12.59 -1.83
N LEU A 136 -0.33 13.89 -1.67
CA LEU A 136 -0.98 14.68 -0.64
C LEU A 136 -1.95 15.70 -1.26
N HIS A 137 -3.17 15.82 -0.70
CA HIS A 137 -4.08 16.90 -1.05
C HIS A 137 -3.41 18.28 -0.78
N PRO A 138 -3.61 19.30 -1.66
CA PRO A 138 -4.47 19.30 -2.83
C PRO A 138 -3.82 18.77 -4.11
N ASP A 139 -2.51 18.49 -4.12
CA ASP A 139 -1.79 18.04 -5.31
C ASP A 139 -1.78 16.51 -5.39
N ASN A 140 -2.74 15.96 -6.11
CA ASN A 140 -2.84 14.52 -6.33
C ASN A 140 -2.15 14.05 -7.63
N ASP A 141 -1.29 14.87 -8.22
CA ASP A 141 -0.55 14.58 -9.46
C ASP A 141 0.94 14.31 -9.23
N HIS A 142 1.51 14.81 -8.13
CA HIS A 142 2.92 14.67 -7.81
C HIS A 142 3.10 13.81 -6.55
N PRO A 143 3.62 12.58 -6.71
CA PRO A 143 3.96 11.72 -5.56
C PRO A 143 5.01 12.33 -4.65
N ASP A 144 4.82 12.16 -3.33
CA ASP A 144 5.80 12.50 -2.29
C ASP A 144 6.56 11.29 -1.75
N GLN A 145 6.33 10.11 -2.35
CA GLN A 145 6.93 8.84 -1.96
C GLN A 145 7.18 7.96 -3.19
N LEU A 146 8.37 7.38 -3.29
CA LEU A 146 8.56 6.18 -4.11
C LEU A 146 8.17 4.96 -3.27
N ARG A 147 7.52 3.99 -3.89
CA ARG A 147 7.04 2.78 -3.24
C ARG A 147 7.64 1.57 -3.92
N ILE A 148 8.57 0.93 -3.25
CA ILE A 148 9.30 -0.23 -3.73
C ILE A 148 8.65 -1.46 -3.12
N ASP A 149 8.08 -2.33 -3.96
CA ASP A 149 7.41 -3.56 -3.57
C ASP A 149 8.29 -4.76 -3.94
N LEU A 150 8.78 -5.46 -2.94
CA LEU A 150 9.57 -6.68 -3.08
C LEU A 150 8.61 -7.87 -3.03
N ASP A 151 8.19 -8.35 -4.21
CA ASP A 151 7.20 -9.41 -4.38
C ASP A 151 7.85 -10.78 -4.63
N PRO A 152 7.81 -11.70 -3.64
CA PRO A 152 8.39 -13.03 -3.78
C PRO A 152 7.64 -13.87 -4.81
N GLN A 153 8.35 -14.40 -5.79
CA GLN A 153 7.78 -15.32 -6.76
C GLN A 153 7.67 -16.74 -6.17
N PRO A 154 6.89 -17.65 -6.78
CA PRO A 154 6.82 -19.03 -6.32
C PRO A 154 8.20 -19.67 -6.18
N GLY A 155 8.46 -20.34 -5.06
CA GLY A 155 9.76 -20.94 -4.72
C GLY A 155 10.63 -20.08 -3.80
N THR A 156 10.33 -18.76 -3.66
CA THR A 156 11.04 -17.88 -2.72
C THR A 156 10.33 -17.79 -1.37
N THR A 157 11.08 -17.50 -0.34
CA THR A 157 10.64 -17.38 1.06
C THR A 157 10.65 -15.92 1.51
N PHE A 158 10.13 -15.65 2.72
CA PHE A 158 10.26 -14.31 3.34
C PHE A 158 11.72 -13.99 3.68
N GLU A 159 12.53 -15.01 3.99
CA GLU A 159 13.97 -14.87 4.23
C GLU A 159 14.68 -14.31 2.98
N ASP A 160 14.34 -14.81 1.79
CA ASP A 160 14.91 -14.31 0.53
C ASP A 160 14.53 -12.85 0.30
N VAL A 161 13.28 -12.48 0.57
CA VAL A 161 12.83 -11.07 0.48
C VAL A 161 13.59 -10.18 1.44
N ARG A 162 13.74 -10.62 2.70
CA ARG A 162 14.46 -9.92 3.75
C ARG A 162 15.92 -9.70 3.37
N ARG A 163 16.59 -10.74 2.89
CA ARG A 163 17.97 -10.66 2.42
C ARG A 163 18.12 -9.62 1.29
N VAL A 164 17.26 -9.67 0.27
CA VAL A 164 17.28 -8.68 -0.83
C VAL A 164 17.03 -7.26 -0.31
N ALA A 165 16.12 -7.10 0.66
CA ALA A 165 15.84 -5.80 1.23
C ALA A 165 17.03 -5.24 2.02
N VAL A 166 17.60 -6.03 2.93
CA VAL A 166 18.64 -5.59 3.89
C VAL A 166 20.02 -5.52 3.24
N GLU A 167 20.39 -6.54 2.44
CA GLU A 167 21.74 -6.66 1.87
C GLU A 167 21.85 -6.05 0.47
N GLY A 168 20.73 -5.88 -0.24
CA GLY A 168 20.69 -5.34 -1.59
C GLY A 168 20.12 -3.93 -1.67
N LEU A 169 18.82 -3.78 -1.35
CA LEU A 169 18.11 -2.52 -1.55
C LEU A 169 18.59 -1.42 -0.58
N LYS A 170 18.76 -1.73 0.70
CA LYS A 170 19.22 -0.74 1.68
C LYS A 170 20.57 -0.12 1.30
N PRO A 171 21.62 -0.89 1.01
CA PRO A 171 22.92 -0.32 0.57
C PRO A 171 22.79 0.48 -0.73
N LEU A 172 21.95 0.06 -1.67
CA LEU A 172 21.72 0.82 -2.90
C LEU A 172 21.09 2.19 -2.62
N LEU A 173 20.10 2.25 -1.71
CA LEU A 173 19.50 3.52 -1.29
C LEU A 173 20.52 4.42 -0.59
N ASP A 174 21.35 3.86 0.29
CA ASP A 174 22.42 4.58 0.99
C ASP A 174 23.44 5.17 -0.01
N ASP A 175 23.89 4.41 -1.02
CA ASP A 175 24.79 4.87 -2.08
C ASP A 175 24.20 6.06 -2.86
N LEU A 176 22.88 6.04 -3.06
CA LEU A 176 22.15 7.10 -3.75
C LEU A 176 21.81 8.29 -2.83
N GLY A 177 22.01 8.14 -1.51
CA GLY A 177 21.74 9.18 -0.51
C GLY A 177 20.26 9.27 -0.10
N PHE A 178 19.48 8.20 -0.30
CA PHE A 178 18.10 8.10 0.14
C PHE A 178 17.97 7.38 1.48
N VAL A 179 16.97 7.76 2.24
CA VAL A 179 16.54 7.01 3.42
C VAL A 179 15.32 6.19 3.06
N GLY A 180 15.44 4.87 3.20
CA GLY A 180 14.34 3.93 2.97
C GLY A 180 13.65 3.55 4.27
N PHE A 181 12.31 3.48 4.23
CA PHE A 181 11.44 3.12 5.36
C PHE A 181 10.77 1.78 5.08
N ALA A 182 11.20 0.75 5.79
CA ALA A 182 10.76 -0.61 5.55
C ALA A 182 9.50 -0.97 6.36
N LYS A 183 8.65 -1.81 5.78
CA LYS A 183 7.53 -2.45 6.48
C LYS A 183 7.25 -3.84 5.93
N THR A 184 6.69 -4.73 6.76
CA THR A 184 6.11 -5.96 6.25
C THR A 184 4.93 -5.63 5.33
N SER A 185 4.69 -6.43 4.30
CA SER A 185 3.48 -6.24 3.47
C SER A 185 2.20 -6.71 4.19
N GLY A 186 2.36 -7.45 5.31
CA GLY A 186 1.29 -8.22 5.96
C GLY A 186 0.89 -9.45 5.12
N GLY A 187 1.63 -9.72 4.07
CA GLY A 187 1.63 -10.92 3.23
C GLY A 187 2.98 -11.64 3.30
N ARG A 188 3.58 -11.93 2.14
CA ARG A 188 4.88 -12.59 2.02
C ARG A 188 6.02 -11.65 1.62
N GLY A 189 5.74 -10.40 1.28
CA GLY A 189 6.70 -9.42 0.78
C GLY A 189 7.08 -8.36 1.79
N VAL A 190 7.97 -7.49 1.35
CA VAL A 190 8.40 -6.27 2.06
C VAL A 190 8.13 -5.07 1.17
N HIS A 191 7.64 -4.00 1.75
CA HIS A 191 7.52 -2.70 1.08
C HIS A 191 8.52 -1.73 1.67
N VAL A 192 9.19 -0.97 0.81
CA VAL A 192 10.08 0.12 1.23
C VAL A 192 9.59 1.42 0.63
N TYR A 193 9.32 2.40 1.50
CA TYR A 193 8.94 3.74 1.07
C TYR A 193 10.17 4.65 1.13
N VAL A 194 10.33 5.45 0.09
CA VAL A 194 11.39 6.47 0.02
C VAL A 194 10.72 7.82 -0.12
N PRO A 195 10.79 8.70 0.89
CA PRO A 195 10.19 10.02 0.82
C PRO A 195 10.94 10.89 -0.17
N ILE A 196 10.19 11.58 -1.04
CA ILE A 196 10.71 12.46 -2.07
C ILE A 196 10.01 13.82 -2.06
N GLU A 197 10.63 14.82 -2.64
CA GLU A 197 9.97 16.09 -2.92
C GLU A 197 8.89 15.89 -3.99
N PRO A 198 7.66 16.43 -3.82
CA PRO A 198 6.55 16.23 -4.75
C PRO A 198 6.66 17.15 -5.97
N LEU A 199 7.73 17.01 -6.74
CA LEU A 199 8.05 17.82 -7.92
C LEU A 199 7.89 17.06 -9.24
N TRP A 200 7.79 15.74 -9.20
CA TRP A 200 7.75 14.86 -10.37
C TRP A 200 6.42 14.11 -10.44
N ASP A 201 5.93 13.93 -11.66
CA ASP A 201 4.69 13.21 -11.90
C ASP A 201 4.84 11.68 -11.75
N PHE A 202 3.72 10.96 -11.85
CA PHE A 202 3.69 9.50 -11.75
C PHE A 202 4.53 8.79 -12.82
N ILE A 203 4.72 9.40 -14.01
CA ILE A 203 5.51 8.79 -15.08
C ILE A 203 7.00 8.86 -14.70
N ALA A 204 7.45 10.04 -14.29
CA ALA A 204 8.83 10.26 -13.89
C ALA A 204 9.21 9.42 -12.66
N THR A 205 8.38 9.42 -11.61
CA THR A 205 8.64 8.67 -10.37
C THR A 205 8.64 7.16 -10.61
N ARG A 206 7.74 6.64 -11.45
CA ARG A 206 7.73 5.23 -11.83
C ARG A 206 9.00 4.86 -12.60
N ARG A 207 9.46 5.68 -13.53
CA ARG A 207 10.72 5.44 -14.27
C ARG A 207 11.94 5.45 -13.35
N CYS A 208 11.95 6.31 -12.33
CA CYS A 208 12.97 6.29 -11.29
C CYS A 208 13.02 4.94 -10.56
N VAL A 209 11.86 4.38 -10.20
CA VAL A 209 11.82 3.06 -9.54
C VAL A 209 12.22 1.94 -10.50
N ILE A 210 11.92 2.03 -11.80
CA ILE A 210 12.41 1.07 -12.81
C ILE A 210 13.93 1.08 -12.87
N ALA A 211 14.55 2.26 -12.96
CA ALA A 211 16.02 2.38 -13.02
C ALA A 211 16.68 1.84 -11.74
N LEU A 212 16.13 2.18 -10.57
CA LEU A 212 16.58 1.64 -9.29
C LEU A 212 16.44 0.11 -9.23
N ALA A 213 15.31 -0.44 -9.69
CA ALA A 213 15.07 -1.88 -9.71
C ALA A 213 16.05 -2.63 -10.65
N ARG A 214 16.35 -2.06 -11.82
CA ARG A 214 17.36 -2.59 -12.76
C ARG A 214 18.76 -2.59 -12.15
N GLU A 215 19.14 -1.54 -11.44
CA GLU A 215 20.42 -1.50 -10.73
C GLU A 215 20.48 -2.56 -9.63
N LEU A 216 19.41 -2.76 -8.89
CA LEU A 216 19.32 -3.83 -7.89
C LEU A 216 19.44 -5.21 -8.55
N GLU A 217 18.74 -5.46 -9.66
CA GLU A 217 18.85 -6.70 -10.43
C GLU A 217 20.27 -6.90 -10.97
N ARG A 218 20.95 -5.83 -11.44
CA ARG A 218 22.33 -5.89 -11.89
C ARG A 218 23.32 -6.27 -10.78
N ARG A 219 23.05 -5.84 -9.54
CA ARG A 219 23.87 -6.19 -8.36
C ARG A 219 23.66 -7.62 -7.89
N ASP A 220 22.43 -8.15 -8.00
CA ASP A 220 22.06 -9.51 -7.57
C ASP A 220 21.09 -10.16 -8.59
N PRO A 221 21.58 -10.54 -9.78
CA PRO A 221 20.71 -11.05 -10.86
C PRO A 221 20.13 -12.44 -10.56
N ASP A 222 20.71 -13.17 -9.61
CA ASP A 222 20.22 -14.49 -9.21
C ASP A 222 19.04 -14.40 -8.24
N ALA A 223 18.93 -13.32 -7.48
CA ALA A 223 17.87 -13.15 -6.50
C ALA A 223 16.78 -12.14 -6.89
N VAL A 224 17.10 -11.18 -7.75
CA VAL A 224 16.21 -10.07 -8.13
C VAL A 224 15.80 -10.15 -9.58
N THR A 225 14.58 -9.72 -9.89
CA THR A 225 14.16 -9.59 -11.29
C THR A 225 13.24 -8.38 -11.50
N THR A 226 13.41 -7.74 -12.67
CA THR A 226 12.50 -6.72 -13.20
C THR A 226 11.67 -7.26 -14.36
N SER A 227 11.76 -8.54 -14.68
CA SER A 227 11.10 -9.15 -15.85
C SER A 227 9.59 -8.90 -15.82
N TRP A 228 9.09 -8.30 -16.92
CA TRP A 228 7.67 -8.06 -17.08
C TRP A 228 6.87 -9.36 -17.10
N TRP A 229 7.33 -10.35 -17.86
CA TRP A 229 6.65 -11.62 -18.04
C TRP A 229 6.82 -12.50 -16.81
N LYS A 230 5.70 -12.94 -16.24
CA LYS A 230 5.69 -13.82 -15.05
C LYS A 230 6.48 -15.10 -15.27
N GLU A 231 6.42 -15.62 -16.49
CA GLU A 231 7.11 -16.86 -16.88
C GLU A 231 8.64 -16.71 -16.90
N GLU A 232 9.16 -15.51 -16.90
CA GLU A 232 10.60 -15.20 -16.93
C GLU A 232 11.16 -14.85 -15.56
N ARG A 233 10.29 -14.69 -14.54
CA ARG A 233 10.72 -14.25 -13.21
C ARG A 233 11.50 -15.30 -12.43
N GLY A 234 11.22 -16.61 -12.67
CA GLY A 234 11.86 -17.69 -11.92
C GLY A 234 11.59 -17.59 -10.42
N GLU A 235 12.45 -18.21 -9.64
CA GLU A 235 12.42 -18.18 -8.16
C GLU A 235 13.21 -16.96 -7.65
N ARG A 236 12.77 -15.75 -8.02
CA ARG A 236 13.42 -14.48 -7.69
C ARG A 236 12.44 -13.51 -7.05
N ILE A 237 12.95 -12.46 -6.47
CA ILE A 237 12.15 -11.37 -5.92
C ILE A 237 11.89 -10.38 -7.06
N PHE A 238 10.62 -10.22 -7.41
CA PHE A 238 10.19 -9.24 -8.40
C PHE A 238 10.03 -7.87 -7.76
N ILE A 239 10.69 -6.86 -8.32
CA ILE A 239 10.47 -5.48 -7.89
C ILE A 239 9.28 -4.92 -8.67
N ASP A 240 8.11 -4.82 -8.01
CA ASP A 240 6.90 -4.31 -8.67
C ASP A 240 6.93 -2.77 -8.76
N TYR A 241 7.64 -2.28 -9.75
CA TYR A 241 7.74 -0.85 -10.06
C TYR A 241 6.39 -0.23 -10.45
N ASN A 242 5.38 -1.04 -10.83
CA ASN A 242 4.05 -0.55 -11.20
C ASN A 242 3.24 -0.05 -10.00
N GLN A 243 3.67 -0.31 -8.77
CA GLN A 243 3.07 0.33 -7.59
C GLN A 243 3.23 1.86 -7.60
N ASN A 244 4.12 2.40 -8.44
CA ASN A 244 4.32 3.83 -8.66
C ASN A 244 3.52 4.38 -9.85
N ALA A 245 2.69 3.57 -10.51
CA ALA A 245 1.80 4.06 -11.55
C ALA A 245 0.57 4.75 -10.94
N ARG A 246 0.00 5.73 -11.67
CA ARG A 246 -1.24 6.37 -11.25
C ARG A 246 -2.35 5.34 -11.02
N ASP A 247 -3.17 5.55 -9.99
CA ASP A 247 -4.25 4.65 -9.54
C ASP A 247 -3.75 3.31 -8.95
N ARG A 248 -2.47 3.19 -8.69
CA ARG A 248 -1.93 2.11 -7.89
C ARG A 248 -1.81 2.55 -6.43
N THR A 249 -2.15 1.63 -5.56
CA THR A 249 -2.16 1.89 -4.12
C THR A 249 -1.55 0.71 -3.39
N MET A 250 -0.89 1.00 -2.29
CA MET A 250 -0.40 -0.03 -1.38
C MET A 250 -1.17 0.03 -0.07
N ALA A 251 -1.25 -1.09 0.63
CA ALA A 251 -1.73 -1.09 1.99
C ALA A 251 -0.95 -0.06 2.81
N SER A 252 -1.67 0.85 3.45
CA SER A 252 -1.07 1.85 4.32
C SER A 252 -0.26 1.19 5.43
N PRO A 253 0.81 1.81 5.93
CA PRO A 253 1.41 1.42 7.21
C PRO A 253 0.33 1.20 8.26
N TYR A 254 0.50 0.20 9.09
CA TYR A 254 -0.46 -0.21 10.13
C TYR A 254 -1.84 -0.69 9.64
N SER A 255 -2.00 -0.90 8.35
CA SER A 255 -3.24 -1.44 7.79
C SER A 255 -3.32 -2.95 7.97
N VAL A 256 -4.46 -3.44 8.42
CA VAL A 256 -4.75 -4.88 8.49
C VAL A 256 -4.85 -5.46 7.09
N ARG A 257 -4.45 -6.70 6.92
CA ARG A 257 -4.53 -7.42 5.65
C ARG A 257 -5.59 -8.50 5.71
N ARG A 258 -6.15 -8.83 4.55
CA ARG A 258 -7.02 -10.01 4.41
C ARG A 258 -6.19 -11.27 4.69
N SER A 259 -6.15 -11.67 5.94
CA SER A 259 -5.51 -12.90 6.40
C SER A 259 -6.30 -13.48 7.54
N ALA A 260 -6.23 -14.79 7.71
CA ALA A 260 -6.95 -15.51 8.75
C ALA A 260 -6.59 -15.02 10.18
N ARG A 261 -5.33 -14.61 10.39
CA ARG A 261 -4.79 -14.13 11.66
C ARG A 261 -4.78 -12.61 11.82
N ALA A 262 -5.51 -11.87 10.96
CA ALA A 262 -5.55 -10.40 10.99
C ALA A 262 -4.14 -9.76 11.00
N ARG A 263 -3.25 -10.22 10.11
CA ARG A 263 -1.90 -9.66 9.99
C ARG A 263 -1.95 -8.20 9.60
N VAL A 264 -0.94 -7.46 10.02
CA VAL A 264 -0.79 -6.01 9.81
C VAL A 264 0.41 -5.73 8.92
N SER A 265 0.27 -4.77 8.03
CA SER A 265 1.38 -4.19 7.27
C SER A 265 2.18 -3.26 8.18
N THR A 266 3.17 -3.81 8.87
CA THR A 266 3.82 -3.21 10.03
C THR A 266 5.14 -2.54 9.67
N PRO A 267 5.28 -1.21 9.88
CA PRO A 267 6.56 -0.52 9.86
C PRO A 267 7.57 -1.14 10.81
N VAL A 268 8.79 -1.26 10.35
CA VAL A 268 9.93 -1.80 11.10
C VAL A 268 11.18 -0.99 10.78
N THR A 269 12.13 -0.94 11.72
CA THR A 269 13.49 -0.47 11.42
C THR A 269 14.20 -1.49 10.53
N TRP A 270 15.32 -1.09 9.92
CA TRP A 270 16.14 -2.02 9.13
C TRP A 270 16.73 -3.15 9.99
N ASP A 271 17.06 -2.85 11.25
CA ASP A 271 17.56 -3.85 12.21
C ASP A 271 16.44 -4.83 12.60
N GLU A 272 15.24 -4.35 12.87
CA GLU A 272 14.08 -5.20 13.14
C GLU A 272 13.69 -6.06 11.93
N LEU A 273 13.85 -5.54 10.70
CA LEU A 273 13.54 -6.28 9.49
C LEU A 273 14.40 -7.55 9.38
N ALA A 274 15.62 -7.52 9.90
CA ALA A 274 16.53 -8.67 9.90
C ALA A 274 15.93 -9.89 10.63
N ASP A 275 15.09 -9.67 11.65
CA ASP A 275 14.60 -10.73 12.53
C ASP A 275 13.08 -10.87 12.58
N VAL A 276 12.31 -9.92 11.98
CA VAL A 276 10.86 -9.93 12.08
C VAL A 276 10.22 -11.16 11.46
N ASP A 277 9.26 -11.77 12.17
CA ASP A 277 8.32 -12.72 11.59
C ASP A 277 7.01 -11.98 11.24
N PRO A 278 6.60 -11.92 9.96
CA PRO A 278 5.33 -11.28 9.58
C PRO A 278 4.10 -11.88 10.25
N ASP A 279 4.16 -13.13 10.69
CA ASP A 279 3.07 -13.82 11.39
C ASP A 279 2.88 -13.32 12.82
N ASP A 280 3.89 -12.70 13.40
CA ASP A 280 3.81 -12.05 14.70
C ASP A 280 3.26 -10.62 14.63
N CYS A 281 3.13 -10.04 13.42
CA CYS A 281 2.60 -8.71 13.19
C CYS A 281 1.08 -8.77 13.01
N THR A 282 0.30 -8.75 14.09
CA THR A 282 -1.17 -8.88 14.08
C THR A 282 -1.86 -7.71 14.79
N ILE A 283 -3.21 -7.62 14.65
CA ILE A 283 -3.99 -6.61 15.40
C ILE A 283 -3.83 -6.74 16.93
N ALA A 284 -3.44 -7.91 17.44
CA ALA A 284 -3.23 -8.14 18.86
C ALA A 284 -1.83 -7.73 19.35
N THR A 285 -0.82 -7.80 18.48
CA THR A 285 0.59 -7.61 18.87
C THR A 285 1.14 -6.24 18.52
N VAL A 286 0.71 -5.66 17.39
CA VAL A 286 1.21 -4.36 16.91
C VAL A 286 0.95 -3.19 17.88
N PRO A 287 -0.20 -3.08 18.57
CA PRO A 287 -0.39 -2.04 19.58
C PRO A 287 0.63 -2.10 20.71
N LYS A 288 0.99 -3.32 21.16
CA LYS A 288 2.02 -3.51 22.17
C LYS A 288 3.41 -3.13 21.65
N LEU A 289 3.72 -3.56 20.42
CA LEU A 289 4.98 -3.18 19.76
C LEU A 289 5.14 -1.66 19.67
N LEU A 290 4.06 -0.94 19.31
CA LEU A 290 4.05 0.52 19.29
C LEU A 290 4.25 1.14 20.68
N ALA A 291 3.63 0.58 21.71
CA ALA A 291 3.82 1.04 23.09
C ALA A 291 5.26 0.88 23.57
N ASP A 292 5.91 -0.22 23.17
CA ASP A 292 7.26 -0.56 23.61
C ASP A 292 8.35 0.29 22.89
N ARG A 293 8.17 0.65 21.59
CA ARG A 293 9.24 1.30 20.80
C ARG A 293 8.85 2.56 20.03
N GLY A 294 7.57 2.91 20.00
CA GLY A 294 7.05 4.00 19.17
C GLY A 294 6.91 3.63 17.68
N ASP A 295 6.68 4.65 16.86
CA ASP A 295 6.57 4.50 15.40
C ASP A 295 7.94 4.72 14.73
N PRO A 296 8.52 3.71 14.06
CA PRO A 296 9.80 3.87 13.35
C PRO A 296 9.70 4.76 12.10
N TRP A 297 8.50 5.17 11.71
CA TRP A 297 8.27 6.07 10.57
C TRP A 297 7.85 7.49 10.98
N ALA A 298 7.96 7.84 12.28
CA ALA A 298 7.51 9.12 12.81
C ALA A 298 8.15 10.32 12.10
N ASP A 299 9.39 10.19 11.65
CA ASP A 299 10.19 11.23 11.00
C ASP A 299 10.29 11.09 9.46
N ILE A 300 9.50 10.22 8.84
CA ILE A 300 9.59 9.95 7.39
C ILE A 300 9.54 11.23 6.54
N ALA A 301 8.74 12.21 6.95
CA ALA A 301 8.60 13.46 6.22
C ALA A 301 9.86 14.34 6.21
N ASP A 302 10.73 14.17 7.19
CA ASP A 302 11.96 14.95 7.35
C ASP A 302 13.08 14.48 6.40
N HIS A 303 12.91 13.32 5.81
CA HIS A 303 13.88 12.67 4.93
C HIS A 303 13.59 12.87 3.42
N ARG A 304 12.71 13.79 3.06
CA ARG A 304 12.44 14.08 1.64
C ARG A 304 13.67 14.53 0.90
N ARG A 305 13.86 13.99 -0.32
CA ARG A 305 14.97 14.33 -1.23
C ARG A 305 14.47 14.47 -2.66
N GLY A 306 15.24 15.19 -3.48
CA GLY A 306 15.07 15.19 -4.93
C GLY A 306 15.46 13.85 -5.54
N VAL A 307 14.91 13.54 -6.72
CA VAL A 307 15.17 12.26 -7.43
C VAL A 307 16.16 12.42 -8.59
N GLU A 308 16.96 13.49 -8.61
CA GLU A 308 17.85 13.83 -9.74
C GLU A 308 18.79 12.68 -10.07
N LYS A 309 19.42 12.03 -9.06
CA LYS A 309 20.28 10.87 -9.29
C LYS A 309 19.56 9.69 -9.96
N LEU A 310 18.29 9.47 -9.59
CA LEU A 310 17.48 8.44 -10.25
C LEU A 310 17.12 8.83 -11.68
N LEU A 311 16.88 10.11 -11.95
CA LEU A 311 16.65 10.62 -13.31
C LEU A 311 17.91 10.49 -14.19
N GLU A 312 19.11 10.67 -13.63
CA GLU A 312 20.36 10.39 -14.33
C GLU A 312 20.48 8.90 -14.70
N MET A 313 20.08 7.99 -13.78
CA MET A 313 20.01 6.56 -14.09
C MET A 313 18.98 6.25 -15.18
N VAL A 314 17.83 6.91 -15.17
CA VAL A 314 16.81 6.79 -16.24
C VAL A 314 17.40 7.22 -17.58
N GLN A 315 18.13 8.33 -17.62
CA GLN A 315 18.78 8.81 -18.85
C GLN A 315 19.86 7.82 -19.35
N ALA A 316 20.61 7.23 -18.45
CA ALA A 316 21.59 6.19 -18.78
C ALA A 316 20.91 4.93 -19.34
N ASP A 317 19.80 4.50 -18.74
CA ASP A 317 18.99 3.39 -19.26
C ASP A 317 18.48 3.67 -20.69
N ASP A 318 17.92 4.88 -20.92
CA ASP A 318 17.48 5.29 -22.26
C ASP A 318 18.62 5.29 -23.29
N ALA A 319 19.78 5.81 -22.92
CA ALA A 319 20.95 5.84 -23.77
C ALA A 319 21.45 4.42 -24.12
N ASN A 320 21.22 3.45 -23.24
CA ASN A 320 21.52 2.04 -23.44
C ASN A 320 20.38 1.25 -24.13
N GLY A 321 19.29 1.94 -24.54
CA GLY A 321 18.18 1.32 -25.26
C GLY A 321 17.20 0.52 -24.38
N LEU A 322 17.28 0.65 -23.04
CA LEU A 322 16.41 -0.11 -22.13
C LEU A 322 14.99 0.45 -22.07
N GLY A 323 14.79 1.77 -22.22
CA GLY A 323 13.48 2.40 -22.30
C GLY A 323 12.59 2.18 -21.07
N ASP A 324 11.33 2.51 -21.24
CA ASP A 324 10.30 2.30 -20.19
C ASP A 324 9.68 0.89 -20.26
N MET A 325 9.11 0.42 -19.17
CA MET A 325 8.49 -0.89 -19.03
C MET A 325 6.97 -0.83 -19.25
N PRO A 326 6.32 -1.92 -19.69
CA PRO A 326 4.87 -1.94 -19.87
C PRO A 326 4.10 -1.62 -18.60
N TYR A 327 2.92 -0.97 -18.77
CA TYR A 327 1.94 -0.83 -17.71
C TYR A 327 0.99 -2.03 -17.66
N PRO A 328 0.43 -2.36 -16.48
CA PRO A 328 -0.58 -3.40 -16.38
C PRO A 328 -1.82 -3.05 -17.23
N PRO A 329 -2.49 -4.04 -17.83
CA PRO A 329 -3.72 -3.82 -18.58
C PRO A 329 -4.84 -3.32 -17.67
N SER A 330 -5.87 -2.75 -18.21
CA SER A 330 -7.22 -2.53 -17.68
C SER A 330 -7.79 -1.11 -17.83
N TYR A 331 -6.98 -0.09 -18.12
CA TYR A 331 -7.49 1.27 -18.31
C TYR A 331 -6.88 1.95 -19.54
N PRO A 332 -7.55 2.93 -20.15
CA PRO A 332 -6.91 3.81 -21.11
C PRO A 332 -5.64 4.42 -20.51
N LYS A 333 -4.57 4.43 -21.29
CA LYS A 333 -3.30 5.01 -20.84
C LYS A 333 -3.38 6.53 -20.72
N MET A 334 -2.67 7.08 -19.77
CA MET A 334 -2.42 8.52 -19.71
C MET A 334 -1.47 8.93 -20.84
N PRO A 335 -1.49 10.21 -21.29
CA PRO A 335 -0.49 10.70 -22.23
C PRO A 335 0.93 10.41 -21.72
N GLY A 336 1.81 9.91 -22.59
CA GLY A 336 3.20 9.58 -22.26
C GLY A 336 3.42 8.17 -21.65
N GLU A 337 2.36 7.44 -21.26
CA GLU A 337 2.51 6.05 -20.82
C GLU A 337 2.84 5.11 -21.99
N PRO A 338 3.71 4.12 -21.81
CA PRO A 338 3.93 3.05 -22.78
C PRO A 338 2.69 2.14 -22.92
N PRO A 339 2.71 1.21 -23.90
CA PRO A 339 1.61 0.25 -24.07
C PRO A 339 1.30 -0.53 -22.79
N ARG A 340 0.02 -0.77 -22.54
CA ARG A 340 -0.46 -1.65 -21.48
C ARG A 340 -0.50 -3.06 -21.97
N VAL A 341 0.11 -3.99 -21.25
CA VAL A 341 0.30 -5.39 -21.68
C VAL A 341 -0.05 -6.33 -20.54
N GLN A 342 -0.61 -7.50 -20.85
CA GLN A 342 -0.78 -8.54 -19.84
C GLN A 342 0.57 -9.09 -19.40
N PRO A 343 0.81 -9.32 -18.09
CA PRO A 343 2.12 -9.75 -17.58
C PRO A 343 2.40 -11.25 -17.76
N SER A 344 1.48 -12.02 -18.37
CA SER A 344 1.67 -13.43 -18.68
C SER A 344 1.53 -13.67 -20.18
N LYS A 345 2.48 -14.37 -20.79
CA LYS A 345 2.44 -14.76 -22.19
C LYS A 345 1.20 -15.62 -22.50
N LYS A 346 0.82 -16.50 -21.57
CA LYS A 346 -0.38 -17.35 -21.70
C LYS A 346 -1.69 -16.57 -21.77
N VAL A 347 -1.71 -15.37 -21.20
CA VAL A 347 -2.89 -14.50 -21.16
C VAL A 347 -2.82 -13.41 -22.24
N ALA A 348 -1.60 -12.98 -22.61
CA ALA A 348 -1.37 -11.92 -23.59
C ALA A 348 -1.99 -12.27 -24.97
N GLU A 349 -2.03 -13.53 -25.34
CA GLU A 349 -2.60 -14.02 -26.61
C GLU A 349 -4.09 -13.71 -26.76
N HIS A 350 -4.81 -13.56 -25.63
CA HIS A 350 -6.22 -13.24 -25.59
C HIS A 350 -6.55 -11.74 -25.65
N TRP A 351 -5.52 -10.89 -25.79
CA TRP A 351 -5.69 -9.45 -25.77
C TRP A 351 -5.05 -8.79 -26.99
N ASP A 352 -5.70 -7.74 -27.52
CA ASP A 352 -5.14 -6.94 -28.61
C ASP A 352 -4.14 -5.88 -28.09
N GLU A 353 -3.44 -5.21 -29.01
CA GLU A 353 -2.49 -4.14 -28.70
C GLU A 353 -3.13 -2.93 -27.99
N LYS A 354 -4.46 -2.81 -28.05
CA LYS A 354 -5.23 -1.76 -27.41
C LYS A 354 -5.71 -2.14 -26.01
N GLY A 355 -5.41 -3.39 -25.55
CA GLY A 355 -5.84 -3.90 -24.26
C GLY A 355 -7.29 -4.38 -24.22
N ASN A 356 -7.91 -4.69 -25.37
CA ASN A 356 -9.22 -5.31 -25.43
C ASN A 356 -9.07 -6.85 -25.55
N ARG A 357 -9.98 -7.58 -24.92
CA ARG A 357 -10.00 -9.04 -25.05
C ARG A 357 -10.36 -9.40 -26.51
N ARG A 358 -9.53 -10.20 -27.14
CA ARG A 358 -9.86 -10.79 -28.44
C ARG A 358 -11.07 -11.70 -28.24
N SER A 359 -12.11 -11.53 -29.05
CA SER A 359 -13.21 -12.49 -29.11
C SER A 359 -12.63 -13.78 -29.69
N ASP A 360 -12.73 -14.87 -28.95
CA ASP A 360 -12.45 -16.21 -29.49
C ASP A 360 -13.32 -16.39 -30.72
N GLY A 361 -12.67 -16.61 -31.88
CA GLY A 361 -13.33 -16.86 -33.15
C GLY A 361 -13.99 -18.22 -33.17
#